data_d7fbbf74b4dc8e43beb2d151f081312e
#
_entry.id   d7fbbf74b4dc8e43beb2d151f081312e
#
_cell.length_a   1.000
_cell.length_b   1.000
_cell.length_c   1.000
_cell.angle_alpha   90.00
_cell.angle_beta   90.00
_cell.angle_gamma   90.00
#
_symmetry.space_group_name_H-M   'P 1'
#
loop_
_entity.id
_entity.type
_entity.pdbx_description
1 polymer ?
#
loop_
_entity_poly.entity_id
_entity_poly.type
_entity_poly.pdbx_seq_one_letter_code
_entity_poly.pdbx_strand_id
1 'polypeptide(L)'
;MTDLVSLTELRTLTRQRADMENSQFVTDTELTRYLNNSWGELYNLIVENFNEDYYTTSTTISLSSGTDSYSLPSDFYKMRGVDLVVTSTESVPLRRYNWSNRTRNSLTVYARDYRYRVQRKSIVFTPTPSTSDSVKLFYIPSPRKLESVTPSAVTR
;
A
#
# COMPACT_ATOMS: atom_id res chain seq x y z
N MET A 1 -19.79 -15.01 12.09
CA MET A 1 -19.61 -15.39 10.66
C MET A 1 -19.82 -14.13 9.84
N THR A 2 -18.79 -13.61 9.21
CA THR A 2 -18.94 -12.52 8.25
C THR A 2 -19.35 -13.16 6.93
N ASP A 3 -20.61 -13.03 6.56
CA ASP A 3 -21.07 -13.44 5.24
C ASP A 3 -20.34 -12.57 4.21
N LEU A 4 -19.50 -13.21 3.40
CA LEU A 4 -18.81 -12.57 2.30
C LEU A 4 -19.84 -12.31 1.18
N VAL A 5 -20.23 -11.07 1.03
CA VAL A 5 -21.15 -10.64 -0.05
C VAL A 5 -20.40 -10.70 -1.38
N SER A 6 -20.93 -11.43 -2.34
CA SER A 6 -20.35 -11.51 -3.68
C SER A 6 -20.62 -10.20 -4.47
N LEU A 7 -19.80 -9.93 -5.49
CA LEU A 7 -20.02 -8.77 -6.36
C LEU A 7 -21.41 -8.85 -7.07
N THR A 8 -21.83 -10.04 -7.44
CA THR A 8 -23.15 -10.27 -8.05
C THR A 8 -24.27 -9.90 -7.08
N GLU A 9 -24.15 -10.33 -5.84
CA GLU A 9 -25.13 -10.02 -4.79
C GLU A 9 -25.13 -8.52 -4.48
N LEU A 10 -23.95 -7.88 -4.41
CA LEU A 10 -23.84 -6.44 -4.20
C LEU A 10 -24.52 -5.65 -5.33
N ARG A 11 -24.36 -6.07 -6.58
CA ARG A 11 -25.08 -5.48 -7.73
C ARG A 11 -26.59 -5.63 -7.58
N THR A 12 -27.06 -6.83 -7.23
CA THR A 12 -28.50 -7.10 -7.02
C THR A 12 -29.05 -6.20 -5.92
N LEU A 13 -28.43 -6.17 -4.77
CA LEU A 13 -28.84 -5.31 -3.65
C LEU A 13 -28.85 -3.82 -4.02
N THR A 14 -27.87 -3.38 -4.82
CA THR A 14 -27.82 -1.99 -5.28
C THR A 14 -28.98 -1.68 -6.24
N ARG A 15 -29.30 -2.58 -7.16
CA ARG A 15 -30.46 -2.44 -8.07
C ARG A 15 -31.77 -2.41 -7.31
N GLN A 16 -31.94 -3.27 -6.32
CA GLN A 16 -33.13 -3.32 -5.46
C GLN A 16 -33.31 -2.01 -4.69
N ARG A 17 -32.25 -1.50 -4.09
CA ARG A 17 -32.30 -0.24 -3.34
C ARG A 17 -32.57 0.99 -4.20
N ALA A 18 -32.18 0.92 -5.48
CA ALA A 18 -32.38 2.01 -6.43
C ALA A 18 -33.69 1.86 -7.24
N ASP A 19 -34.52 0.86 -6.93
CA ASP A 19 -35.75 0.51 -7.69
C ASP A 19 -35.50 0.30 -9.20
N MET A 20 -34.37 -0.35 -9.49
CA MET A 20 -33.88 -0.59 -10.86
C MET A 20 -33.70 -2.08 -11.20
N GLU A 21 -34.45 -2.97 -10.52
CA GLU A 21 -34.29 -4.43 -10.70
C GLU A 21 -34.45 -4.88 -12.16
N ASN A 22 -35.39 -4.33 -12.88
CA ASN A 22 -35.70 -4.65 -14.27
C ASN A 22 -35.14 -3.64 -15.27
N SER A 23 -34.36 -2.67 -14.82
CA SER A 23 -33.82 -1.62 -15.67
C SER A 23 -32.58 -2.10 -16.43
N GLN A 24 -32.62 -1.99 -17.76
CA GLN A 24 -31.45 -2.19 -18.62
C GLN A 24 -30.68 -0.89 -18.88
N PHE A 25 -31.12 0.22 -18.27
CA PHE A 25 -30.52 1.54 -18.50
C PHE A 25 -29.08 1.61 -17.97
N VAL A 26 -28.80 0.96 -16.83
CA VAL A 26 -27.46 0.86 -16.26
C VAL A 26 -26.94 -0.56 -16.44
N THR A 27 -25.86 -0.70 -17.19
CA THR A 27 -25.20 -1.99 -17.40
C THR A 27 -24.48 -2.47 -16.14
N ASP A 28 -24.23 -3.78 -16.03
CA ASP A 28 -23.46 -4.37 -14.92
C ASP A 28 -22.04 -3.83 -14.86
N THR A 29 -21.45 -3.49 -16.00
CA THR A 29 -20.12 -2.91 -16.08
C THR A 29 -20.10 -1.49 -15.48
N GLU A 30 -21.09 -0.67 -15.81
CA GLU A 30 -21.23 0.67 -15.25
C GLU A 30 -21.52 0.63 -13.76
N LEU A 31 -22.42 -0.27 -13.34
CA LEU A 31 -22.72 -0.45 -11.92
C LEU A 31 -21.49 -0.87 -11.12
N THR A 32 -20.67 -1.78 -11.67
CA THR A 32 -19.41 -2.19 -11.05
C THR A 32 -18.44 -1.03 -10.93
N ARG A 33 -18.39 -0.16 -11.94
CA ARG A 33 -17.53 1.05 -11.89
C ARG A 33 -17.99 2.02 -10.78
N TYR A 34 -19.30 2.22 -10.65
CA TYR A 34 -19.84 3.05 -9.55
C TYR A 34 -19.55 2.44 -8.17
N LEU A 35 -19.75 1.14 -8.02
CA LEU A 35 -19.41 0.43 -6.79
C LEU A 35 -17.92 0.54 -6.44
N ASN A 36 -17.03 0.41 -7.41
CA ASN A 36 -15.59 0.59 -7.19
C ASN A 36 -15.22 2.01 -6.79
N ASN A 37 -15.87 3.04 -7.37
CA ASN A 37 -15.64 4.42 -6.99
C ASN A 37 -16.08 4.66 -5.54
N SER A 38 -17.30 4.25 -5.18
CA SER A 38 -17.81 4.35 -3.81
C SER A 38 -16.98 3.56 -2.81
N TRP A 39 -16.48 2.38 -3.20
CA TRP A 39 -15.54 1.61 -2.39
C TRP A 39 -14.23 2.36 -2.16
N GLY A 40 -13.68 2.99 -3.18
CA GLY A 40 -12.48 3.82 -3.05
C GLY A 40 -12.68 5.01 -2.10
N GLU A 41 -13.82 5.68 -2.17
CA GLU A 41 -14.18 6.77 -1.27
C GLU A 41 -14.33 6.28 0.18
N LEU A 42 -15.05 5.18 0.39
CA LEU A 42 -15.22 4.57 1.70
C LEU A 42 -13.87 4.14 2.29
N TYR A 43 -12.99 3.55 1.46
CA TYR A 43 -11.65 3.15 1.88
C TYR A 43 -10.83 4.35 2.36
N ASN A 44 -10.87 5.47 1.62
CA ASN A 44 -10.20 6.70 2.02
C ASN A 44 -10.74 7.24 3.35
N LEU A 45 -12.06 7.25 3.53
CA LEU A 45 -12.68 7.66 4.79
C LEU A 45 -12.26 6.77 5.97
N ILE A 46 -12.15 5.46 5.75
CA ILE A 46 -11.69 4.52 6.78
C ILE A 46 -10.23 4.81 7.13
N VAL A 47 -9.34 4.98 6.13
CA VAL A 47 -7.91 5.28 6.33
C VAL A 47 -7.70 6.62 7.04
N GLU A 48 -8.58 7.61 6.82
CA GLU A 48 -8.46 8.94 7.41
C GLU A 48 -9.03 9.01 8.85
N ASN A 49 -10.13 8.32 9.11
CA ASN A 49 -10.88 8.44 10.36
C ASN A 49 -10.63 7.31 11.37
N PHE A 50 -10.36 6.10 10.88
CA PHE A 50 -9.95 5.00 11.72
C PHE A 50 -8.43 4.92 11.76
N ASN A 51 -7.90 4.41 12.87
CA ASN A 51 -6.47 4.30 13.06
C ASN A 51 -5.80 3.69 11.80
N GLU A 52 -4.79 4.39 11.27
CA GLU A 52 -4.03 3.98 10.07
C GLU A 52 -3.47 2.56 10.18
N ASP A 53 -3.40 1.99 11.39
CA ASP A 53 -2.91 0.64 11.65
C ASP A 53 -3.82 -0.45 11.08
N TYR A 54 -5.12 -0.16 10.88
CA TYR A 54 -6.10 -1.16 10.43
C TYR A 54 -5.73 -1.82 9.09
N TYR A 55 -5.21 -1.04 8.15
CA TYR A 55 -4.78 -1.54 6.83
C TYR A 55 -3.27 -1.62 6.66
N THR A 56 -2.49 -1.39 7.72
CA THR A 56 -1.04 -1.42 7.61
C THR A 56 -0.54 -2.83 7.30
N THR A 57 0.22 -2.94 6.24
CA THR A 57 0.95 -4.15 5.84
C THR A 57 2.44 -3.86 5.74
N SER A 58 3.24 -4.90 5.53
CA SER A 58 4.68 -4.73 5.39
C SER A 58 5.28 -5.61 4.30
N THR A 59 6.35 -5.13 3.70
CA THR A 59 7.20 -5.90 2.78
C THR A 59 8.67 -5.65 3.09
N THR A 60 9.52 -6.60 2.73
CA THR A 60 10.97 -6.46 2.89
C THR A 60 11.60 -6.09 1.55
N ILE A 61 12.48 -5.10 1.58
CA ILE A 61 13.30 -4.68 0.44
C ILE A 61 14.75 -5.01 0.78
N SER A 62 15.41 -5.81 -0.05
CA SER A 62 16.83 -6.09 0.07
C SER A 62 17.62 -4.96 -0.58
N LEU A 63 18.46 -4.30 0.20
CA LEU A 63 19.37 -3.27 -0.27
C LEU A 63 20.62 -3.90 -0.86
N SER A 64 21.14 -3.30 -1.93
CA SER A 64 22.37 -3.71 -2.59
C SER A 64 23.38 -2.58 -2.55
N SER A 65 24.65 -2.91 -2.35
CA SER A 65 25.73 -1.93 -2.39
C SER A 65 25.72 -1.15 -3.70
N GLY A 66 25.84 0.17 -3.61
CA GLY A 66 25.86 1.08 -4.76
C GLY A 66 24.49 1.43 -5.34
N THR A 67 23.39 0.88 -4.82
CA THR A 67 22.01 1.17 -5.28
C THR A 67 21.27 1.97 -4.23
N ASP A 68 20.78 3.12 -4.59
CA ASP A 68 20.05 4.03 -3.66
C ASP A 68 18.53 4.03 -3.87
N SER A 69 18.03 3.56 -5.01
CA SER A 69 16.63 3.65 -5.40
C SER A 69 16.00 2.27 -5.64
N TYR A 70 14.86 2.03 -5.01
CA TYR A 70 14.12 0.76 -5.06
C TYR A 70 12.66 1.00 -5.38
N SER A 71 12.05 0.12 -6.18
CA SER A 71 10.65 0.21 -6.52
C SER A 71 9.76 -0.04 -5.29
N LEU A 72 8.72 0.77 -5.15
CA LEU A 72 7.65 0.51 -4.18
C LEU A 72 6.75 -0.64 -4.67
N PRO A 73 6.04 -1.34 -3.76
CA PRO A 73 5.03 -2.32 -4.13
C PRO A 73 4.00 -1.75 -5.11
N SER A 74 3.48 -2.58 -6.00
CA SER A 74 2.51 -2.15 -7.02
C SER A 74 1.19 -1.65 -6.42
N ASP A 75 0.86 -2.12 -5.23
CA ASP A 75 -0.31 -1.75 -4.45
C ASP A 75 -0.02 -0.65 -3.41
N PHE A 76 1.16 -0.03 -3.44
CA PHE A 76 1.52 1.02 -2.50
C PHE A 76 0.59 2.24 -2.62
N TYR A 77 -0.03 2.62 -1.51
CA TYR A 77 -0.88 3.81 -1.40
C TYR A 77 -0.28 4.87 -0.48
N LYS A 78 -0.02 4.54 0.78
CA LYS A 78 0.48 5.51 1.78
C LYS A 78 1.60 4.91 2.63
N MET A 79 2.69 5.66 2.79
CA MET A 79 3.82 5.29 3.64
C MET A 79 3.46 5.39 5.11
N ARG A 80 3.83 4.36 5.89
CA ARG A 80 3.77 4.36 7.36
C ARG A 80 5.14 4.52 8.00
N GLY A 81 6.09 3.73 7.58
CA GLY A 81 7.44 3.77 8.11
C GLY A 81 8.38 2.82 7.37
N VAL A 82 9.64 2.93 7.70
CA VAL A 82 10.69 2.03 7.19
C VAL A 82 11.65 1.74 8.33
N ASP A 83 11.89 0.46 8.56
CA ASP A 83 12.83 0.00 9.58
C ASP A 83 14.01 -0.73 8.92
N LEU A 84 15.22 -0.42 9.37
CA LEU A 84 16.40 -1.22 9.04
C LEU A 84 16.38 -2.51 9.86
N VAL A 85 16.44 -3.65 9.21
CA VAL A 85 16.55 -4.95 9.86
C VAL A 85 18.00 -5.16 10.29
N VAL A 86 18.24 -5.19 11.59
CA VAL A 86 19.57 -5.40 12.16
C VAL A 86 19.84 -6.88 12.39
N THR A 87 18.86 -7.57 13.00
CA THR A 87 18.83 -9.02 13.22
C THR A 87 17.46 -9.57 12.86
N SER A 88 17.27 -10.88 12.97
CA SER A 88 15.95 -11.50 12.76
C SER A 88 14.87 -10.99 13.72
N THR A 89 15.27 -10.42 14.87
CA THR A 89 14.36 -9.98 15.95
C THR A 89 14.45 -8.46 16.21
N GLU A 90 15.47 -7.79 15.69
CA GLU A 90 15.71 -6.38 15.96
C GLU A 90 15.66 -5.55 14.70
N SER A 91 14.92 -4.46 14.76
CA SER A 91 14.86 -3.46 13.70
C SER A 91 14.93 -2.05 14.27
N VAL A 92 15.47 -1.13 13.49
CA VAL A 92 15.65 0.27 13.87
C VAL A 92 14.89 1.16 12.89
N PRO A 93 13.97 2.02 13.38
CA PRO A 93 13.21 2.88 12.52
C PRO A 93 14.11 3.92 11.83
N LEU A 94 14.00 4.00 10.52
CA LEU A 94 14.71 4.96 9.70
C LEU A 94 13.96 6.29 9.66
N ARG A 95 14.70 7.40 9.62
CA ARG A 95 14.12 8.74 9.53
C ARG A 95 13.92 9.15 8.08
N ARG A 96 12.78 9.77 7.82
CA ARG A 96 12.54 10.45 6.54
C ARG A 96 13.40 11.70 6.47
N TYR A 97 14.10 11.94 5.34
CA TYR A 97 14.83 13.19 5.15
C TYR A 97 14.04 14.20 4.30
N ASN A 98 14.26 15.50 4.59
CA ASN A 98 13.72 16.57 3.79
C ASN A 98 14.62 16.84 2.58
N TRP A 99 14.02 17.15 1.43
CA TRP A 99 14.73 17.44 0.19
C TRP A 99 15.77 18.56 0.32
N SER A 100 15.49 19.58 1.15
CA SER A 100 16.39 20.67 1.45
C SER A 100 17.73 20.21 2.04
N ASN A 101 17.71 19.06 2.74
CA ASN A 101 18.88 18.51 3.43
C ASN A 101 19.56 17.37 2.64
N ARG A 102 19.22 17.17 1.36
CA ARG A 102 19.72 16.03 0.56
C ARG A 102 21.24 15.93 0.53
N THR A 103 21.94 17.06 0.32
CA THR A 103 23.40 17.10 0.26
C THR A 103 24.04 16.82 1.61
N ARG A 104 23.45 17.36 2.69
CA ARG A 104 23.93 17.12 4.07
C ARG A 104 23.76 15.66 4.48
N ASN A 105 22.68 15.02 4.06
CA ASN A 105 22.39 13.63 4.38
C ASN A 105 23.21 12.65 3.53
N SER A 106 23.86 13.09 2.46
CA SER A 106 24.76 12.24 1.66
C SER A 106 26.12 12.03 2.33
N LEU A 107 26.47 12.84 3.33
CA LEU A 107 27.70 12.68 4.10
C LEU A 107 27.52 11.54 5.10
N THR A 108 28.24 10.46 4.88
CA THR A 108 28.22 9.28 5.76
C THR A 108 29.16 9.55 6.96
N VAL A 109 28.57 9.81 8.12
CA VAL A 109 29.35 9.90 9.38
C VAL A 109 29.40 8.53 10.07
N TYR A 110 28.34 7.74 9.91
CA TYR A 110 28.23 6.39 10.48
C TYR A 110 27.75 5.40 9.44
N ALA A 111 28.34 4.21 9.42
CA ALA A 111 27.84 3.10 8.63
C ALA A 111 26.37 2.78 9.03
N ARG A 112 25.49 2.59 8.02
CA ARG A 112 24.07 2.28 8.21
C ARG A 112 23.18 3.40 8.79
N ASP A 113 23.60 4.65 8.87
CA ASP A 113 22.71 5.79 9.19
C ASP A 113 21.89 6.19 7.96
N TYR A 114 21.12 5.23 7.45
CA TYR A 114 20.26 5.46 6.30
C TYR A 114 19.07 6.34 6.67
N ARG A 115 18.72 7.19 5.73
CA ARG A 115 17.47 7.96 5.74
C ARG A 115 16.76 7.70 4.43
N TYR A 116 15.45 7.78 4.43
CA TYR A 116 14.67 7.47 3.23
C TYR A 116 13.80 8.63 2.78
N ARG A 117 13.40 8.56 1.53
CA ARG A 117 12.43 9.43 0.90
C ARG A 117 11.68 8.69 -0.18
N VAL A 118 10.38 8.94 -0.28
CA VAL A 118 9.57 8.48 -1.40
C VAL A 118 9.65 9.48 -2.53
N GLN A 119 10.00 9.02 -3.72
CA GLN A 119 10.06 9.82 -4.93
C GLN A 119 9.36 9.06 -6.06
N ARG A 120 8.22 9.59 -6.53
CA ARG A 120 7.37 8.91 -7.52
C ARG A 120 6.96 7.53 -7.03
N LYS A 121 7.34 6.47 -7.79
CA LYS A 121 7.06 5.07 -7.48
C LYS A 121 8.26 4.35 -6.84
N SER A 122 9.21 5.10 -6.31
CA SER A 122 10.42 4.54 -5.71
C SER A 122 10.65 5.09 -4.31
N ILE A 123 11.35 4.31 -3.51
CA ILE A 123 11.95 4.75 -2.26
C ILE A 123 13.45 4.94 -2.48
N VAL A 124 13.98 6.07 -2.05
CA VAL A 124 15.39 6.44 -2.20
C VAL A 124 16.03 6.53 -0.84
N PHE A 125 17.17 5.88 -0.67
CA PHE A 125 17.96 5.89 0.56
C PHE A 125 19.18 6.82 0.44
N THR A 126 19.50 7.48 1.51
CA THR A 126 20.65 8.37 1.62
C THR A 126 21.29 8.20 3.00
N PRO A 127 22.61 7.97 3.10
CA PRO A 127 23.56 7.76 1.98
C PRO A 127 23.26 6.50 1.20
N THR A 128 23.85 6.38 -0.02
CA THR A 128 23.75 5.17 -0.83
C THR A 128 24.26 3.98 -0.03
N PRO A 129 23.51 2.86 0.05
CA PRO A 129 23.97 1.67 0.74
C PRO A 129 25.33 1.20 0.27
N SER A 130 26.24 0.94 1.18
CA SER A 130 27.57 0.40 0.91
C SER A 130 27.68 -1.10 1.17
N THR A 131 26.69 -1.65 1.86
CA THR A 131 26.58 -3.07 2.22
C THR A 131 25.20 -3.61 1.80
N SER A 132 25.09 -4.93 1.75
CA SER A 132 23.81 -5.58 1.55
C SER A 132 23.07 -5.63 2.88
N ASP A 133 22.01 -4.87 2.99
CA ASP A 133 21.14 -4.80 4.15
C ASP A 133 19.69 -5.11 3.76
N SER A 134 18.81 -5.24 4.73
CA SER A 134 17.37 -5.39 4.49
C SER A 134 16.61 -4.32 5.23
N VAL A 135 15.59 -3.77 4.59
CA VAL A 135 14.67 -2.83 5.22
C VAL A 135 13.25 -3.37 5.16
N LYS A 136 12.50 -3.16 6.21
CA LYS A 136 11.08 -3.48 6.28
C LYS A 136 10.27 -2.22 6.03
N LEU A 137 9.54 -2.22 4.94
CA LEU A 137 8.65 -1.14 4.53
C LEU A 137 7.25 -1.41 5.09
N PHE A 138 6.73 -0.48 5.89
CA PHE A 138 5.35 -0.48 6.38
C PHE A 138 4.54 0.52 5.56
N TYR A 139 3.42 0.08 5.03
CA TYR A 139 2.59 0.91 4.17
C TYR A 139 1.13 0.48 4.23
N ILE A 140 0.25 1.36 3.77
CA ILE A 140 -1.15 1.07 3.51
C ILE A 140 -1.25 0.73 2.03
N PRO A 141 -1.80 -0.43 1.65
CA PRO A 141 -2.02 -0.78 0.24
C PRO A 141 -3.17 0.01 -0.35
N SER A 142 -3.22 0.12 -1.66
CA SER A 142 -4.38 0.64 -2.37
C SER A 142 -5.59 -0.32 -2.25
N PRO A 143 -6.83 0.19 -2.25
CA PRO A 143 -8.00 -0.66 -2.18
C PRO A 143 -8.05 -1.61 -3.38
N ARG A 144 -8.30 -2.89 -3.10
CA ARG A 144 -8.53 -3.86 -4.17
C ARG A 144 -9.83 -3.53 -4.89
N LYS A 145 -9.79 -3.59 -6.21
CA LYS A 145 -11.01 -3.45 -7.02
C LYS A 145 -11.96 -4.60 -6.75
N LEU A 146 -13.25 -4.28 -6.72
CA LEU A 146 -14.30 -5.27 -6.73
C LEU A 146 -14.35 -5.85 -8.16
N GLU A 147 -13.88 -7.06 -8.29
CA GLU A 147 -13.92 -7.80 -9.54
C GLU A 147 -14.76 -9.06 -9.32
N SER A 148 -15.34 -9.61 -10.38
CA SER A 148 -15.94 -10.94 -10.33
C SER A 148 -14.81 -11.95 -10.09
N VAL A 149 -14.56 -12.28 -8.84
CA VAL A 149 -13.61 -13.33 -8.49
C VAL A 149 -14.25 -14.65 -8.90
N THR A 150 -13.72 -15.28 -9.93
CA THR A 150 -13.79 -16.74 -9.99
C THR A 150 -13.10 -17.23 -8.72
N PRO A 151 -13.75 -18.01 -7.86
CA PRO A 151 -13.12 -18.44 -6.60
C PRO A 151 -11.91 -19.32 -6.94
N SER A 152 -10.75 -18.70 -6.98
CA SER A 152 -9.49 -19.42 -6.98
C SER A 152 -9.33 -19.95 -5.57
N ALA A 153 -9.28 -21.25 -5.42
CA ALA A 153 -9.16 -21.95 -4.16
C ALA A 153 -8.07 -21.29 -3.30
N VAL A 154 -8.48 -20.66 -2.22
CA VAL A 154 -7.56 -20.25 -1.16
C VAL A 154 -7.11 -21.54 -0.49
N THR A 155 -5.94 -22.03 -0.89
CA THR A 155 -5.26 -23.08 -0.15
C THR A 155 -4.89 -22.50 1.21
N ARG A 156 -5.43 -23.10 2.27
CA ARG A 156 -5.12 -22.78 3.66
C ARG A 156 -3.67 -23.08 3.99
#